data_aaae3b705923399315c3113e221694ba
#
_entry.id   aaae3b705923399315c3113e221694ba
#
_cell.length_a   1.000
_cell.length_b   1.000
_cell.length_c   1.000
_cell.angle_alpha   90.00
_cell.angle_beta   90.00
_cell.angle_gamma   90.00
#
_symmetry.space_group_name_H-M   'P 1'
#
loop_
_entity.id
_entity.type
_entity.pdbx_description
1 polymer ?
#
loop_
_entity_poly.entity_id
_entity_poly.type
_entity_poly.pdbx_seq_one_letter_code
_entity_poly.pdbx_strand_id
1 'polypeptide(L)'
;MTNERGSDHVREAAGAFSDTPGIERITSEVARSGATRQFSVKQVKRVRDLLARLYALRRTIRFYPADHPATAQMVDELLSVIMQYHAEGVDVPITFFEDELLLGEQFLAEDSVLFDQLIKDMTAIGVGTLRFKQGLERDELVRFATVLGNDPEGVQRLGGIAKLMDAAALEHIEVSAVSVLREHHSAVDAQKAAKVSYTDAIDLLRELDQLVRSNESLNVPRVKASVHSLVDNVLANRYTMLELSGLKNYDEYTFFHSVNVAILSLALGSMLTKEYRFLSTLGVGALLHDIGKMTIASSVLNKPGPLTSEEWAAVRRHPVLGAEHAALTPGLDKASLVVILEHHMRFDLAGYPQQMTPRPQHLGSRIVAVADAFDAMTSNRAYSSARMQSEAIEILVRSAGTAVDPVLVRLFVILMGAFPPRSIVRLSSEETAIVVSPSPHDPARPVVRIIASASGGMIDPVDVDLSDPEAAAGREVRACLDPTGVNIDVADFL
;
A
#
# COMPACT_ATOMS: atom_id res chain seq x y z
N MET A 1 36.05 -8.17 -12.54
CA MET A 1 36.21 -6.72 -12.73
C MET A 1 35.05 -6.08 -11.99
N THR A 2 35.32 -5.55 -10.81
CA THR A 2 34.37 -4.98 -9.87
C THR A 2 33.71 -3.75 -10.47
N ASN A 3 32.41 -3.63 -10.33
CA ASN A 3 31.57 -2.57 -10.89
C ASN A 3 31.70 -1.25 -10.10
N GLU A 4 32.93 -0.74 -9.94
CA GLU A 4 33.18 0.54 -9.27
C GLU A 4 32.55 1.74 -10.01
N ARG A 5 32.42 1.66 -11.34
CA ARG A 5 31.83 2.75 -12.16
C ARG A 5 30.31 2.88 -12.02
N GLY A 6 29.59 1.81 -11.68
CA GLY A 6 28.13 1.84 -11.50
C GLY A 6 27.72 2.58 -10.24
N SER A 7 28.46 2.43 -9.15
CA SER A 7 28.19 3.11 -7.88
C SER A 7 28.36 4.63 -7.96
N ASP A 8 29.26 5.12 -8.81
CA ASP A 8 29.52 6.56 -8.96
C ASP A 8 28.38 7.26 -9.69
N HIS A 9 27.79 6.65 -10.71
CA HIS A 9 26.60 7.21 -11.41
C HIS A 9 25.36 7.23 -10.52
N VAL A 10 25.16 6.24 -9.65
CA VAL A 10 24.05 6.23 -8.69
C VAL A 10 24.29 7.24 -7.58
N ARG A 11 25.55 7.43 -7.12
CA ARG A 11 25.96 8.49 -6.18
C ARG A 11 25.76 9.89 -6.78
N GLU A 12 26.15 10.08 -8.03
CA GLU A 12 25.97 11.36 -8.77
C GLU A 12 24.49 11.65 -9.00
N ALA A 13 23.70 10.64 -9.34
CA ALA A 13 22.24 10.75 -9.38
C ALA A 13 21.64 11.07 -8.00
N ALA A 14 22.05 10.44 -6.92
CA ALA A 14 21.57 10.67 -5.56
C ALA A 14 21.98 12.06 -5.01
N GLY A 15 23.20 12.53 -5.29
CA GLY A 15 23.71 13.82 -4.85
C GLY A 15 23.05 15.04 -5.50
N ALA A 16 22.44 14.87 -6.67
CA ALA A 16 21.74 15.94 -7.39
C ALA A 16 20.29 16.19 -6.89
N PHE A 17 19.83 15.49 -5.84
CA PHE A 17 18.43 15.49 -5.42
C PHE A 17 18.05 16.48 -4.33
N SER A 18 18.99 17.02 -3.57
CA SER A 18 18.73 17.98 -2.49
C SER A 18 18.11 19.30 -2.96
N ASP A 19 18.22 19.65 -4.24
CA ASP A 19 17.87 20.97 -4.77
C ASP A 19 16.65 21.04 -5.71
N THR A 20 15.71 20.10 -5.63
CA THR A 20 14.55 20.11 -6.54
C THR A 20 13.34 20.84 -5.93
N PRO A 21 12.95 22.07 -6.38
CA PRO A 21 11.91 22.91 -5.77
C PRO A 21 10.50 22.34 -5.71
N GLY A 22 10.22 21.23 -6.41
CA GLY A 22 8.92 20.58 -6.41
C GLY A 22 8.66 19.64 -5.22
N ILE A 23 9.70 19.15 -4.57
CA ILE A 23 9.61 18.18 -3.46
C ILE A 23 9.26 18.88 -2.14
N GLU A 24 9.81 20.07 -1.88
CA GLU A 24 9.54 20.84 -0.65
C GLU A 24 8.07 21.24 -0.50
N ARG A 25 7.37 21.48 -1.61
CA ARG A 25 5.96 21.86 -1.60
C ARG A 25 5.03 20.68 -1.20
N ILE A 26 5.39 19.47 -1.56
CA ILE A 26 4.64 18.26 -1.24
C ILE A 26 4.94 17.81 0.20
N THR A 27 6.19 17.91 0.65
CA THR A 27 6.61 17.50 1.99
C THR A 27 6.17 18.45 3.11
N SER A 28 6.00 19.76 2.82
CA SER A 28 5.58 20.73 3.83
C SER A 28 4.09 20.61 4.22
N GLU A 29 3.23 20.04 3.38
CA GLU A 29 1.83 19.78 3.71
C GLU A 29 1.67 18.52 4.58
N VAL A 30 2.59 17.56 4.49
CA VAL A 30 2.55 16.29 5.22
C VAL A 30 2.99 16.41 6.68
N ALA A 31 3.81 17.42 7.04
CA ALA A 31 4.44 17.53 8.36
C ALA A 31 3.52 18.01 9.51
N ARG A 32 2.22 18.19 9.30
CA ARG A 32 1.31 18.86 10.28
C ARG A 32 0.32 17.97 11.00
N SER A 33 0.39 16.65 10.92
CA SER A 33 -0.60 15.79 11.58
C SER A 33 0.00 14.77 12.55
N GLY A 34 -0.43 14.85 13.79
CA GLY A 34 0.08 14.12 14.96
C GLY A 34 -0.58 12.75 15.21
N ALA A 35 -0.02 12.09 16.18
CA ALA A 35 -0.10 10.68 16.57
C ALA A 35 -1.46 10.11 17.01
N THR A 36 -1.75 8.85 16.71
CA THR A 36 -2.99 8.14 17.10
C THR A 36 -2.72 6.79 17.78
N ARG A 37 -3.61 6.39 18.72
CA ARG A 37 -3.56 5.14 19.50
C ARG A 37 -4.17 3.96 18.73
N GLN A 38 -3.62 2.73 18.92
CA GLN A 38 -4.14 1.49 18.35
C GLN A 38 -5.20 0.82 19.23
N PHE A 39 -6.11 0.09 18.58
CA PHE A 39 -7.13 -0.71 19.24
C PHE A 39 -6.67 -2.16 19.42
N SER A 40 -7.00 -2.76 20.58
CA SER A 40 -6.73 -4.19 20.85
C SER A 40 -7.66 -5.09 20.03
N VAL A 41 -7.28 -6.36 19.81
CA VAL A 41 -8.13 -7.37 19.14
C VAL A 41 -9.51 -7.48 19.77
N LYS A 42 -9.62 -7.30 21.09
CA LYS A 42 -10.87 -7.30 21.83
C LYS A 42 -11.74 -6.08 21.47
N GLN A 43 -11.13 -4.92 21.31
CA GLN A 43 -11.82 -3.68 20.91
C GLN A 43 -12.30 -3.77 19.45
N VAL A 44 -11.48 -4.32 18.54
CA VAL A 44 -11.89 -4.54 17.15
C VAL A 44 -13.07 -5.52 17.05
N LYS A 45 -13.07 -6.60 17.82
CA LYS A 45 -14.22 -7.52 17.85
C LYS A 45 -15.49 -6.87 18.39
N ARG A 46 -15.37 -5.90 19.30
CA ARG A 46 -16.50 -5.17 19.87
C ARG A 46 -17.07 -4.13 18.89
N VAL A 47 -16.28 -3.67 17.91
CA VAL A 47 -16.75 -2.67 16.95
C VAL A 47 -17.91 -3.17 16.11
N ARG A 48 -17.98 -4.46 15.80
CA ARG A 48 -19.12 -5.06 15.07
C ARG A 48 -20.44 -4.87 15.83
N ASP A 49 -20.43 -5.03 17.15
CA ASP A 49 -21.61 -4.78 17.99
C ASP A 49 -21.97 -3.29 18.01
N LEU A 50 -20.97 -2.40 18.08
CA LEU A 50 -21.18 -0.95 17.99
C LEU A 50 -21.81 -0.55 16.66
N LEU A 51 -21.28 -1.04 15.52
CA LEU A 51 -21.78 -0.75 14.19
C LEU A 51 -23.21 -1.28 13.99
N ALA A 52 -23.49 -2.48 14.49
CA ALA A 52 -24.83 -3.06 14.45
C ALA A 52 -25.86 -2.19 15.20
N ARG A 53 -25.49 -1.66 16.38
CA ARG A 53 -26.38 -0.77 17.17
C ARG A 53 -26.52 0.61 16.54
N LEU A 54 -25.44 1.16 16.00
CA LEU A 54 -25.49 2.42 15.24
C LEU A 54 -26.40 2.28 14.01
N TYR A 55 -26.31 1.17 13.30
CA TYR A 55 -27.18 0.88 12.15
C TYR A 55 -28.62 0.68 12.56
N ALA A 56 -28.87 -0.04 13.65
CA ALA A 56 -30.21 -0.21 14.20
C ALA A 56 -30.84 1.13 14.62
N LEU A 57 -30.06 1.99 15.31
CA LEU A 57 -30.50 3.35 15.69
C LEU A 57 -30.81 4.18 14.44
N ARG A 58 -29.93 4.21 13.43
CA ARG A 58 -30.14 4.94 12.18
C ARG A 58 -31.40 4.51 11.45
N ARG A 59 -31.73 3.21 11.46
CA ARG A 59 -32.99 2.69 10.88
C ARG A 59 -34.19 3.03 11.70
N THR A 60 -34.12 2.89 13.02
CA THR A 60 -35.26 3.10 13.93
C THR A 60 -35.71 4.55 13.94
N ILE A 61 -34.76 5.51 14.00
CA ILE A 61 -35.05 6.94 14.06
C ILE A 61 -35.74 7.48 12.79
N ARG A 62 -35.67 6.79 11.67
CA ARG A 62 -36.36 7.16 10.42
C ARG A 62 -37.89 6.90 10.49
N PHE A 63 -38.32 6.01 11.37
CA PHE A 63 -39.75 5.62 11.52
C PHE A 63 -40.32 6.07 12.85
N TYR A 64 -39.52 6.22 13.88
CA TYR A 64 -39.95 6.56 15.23
C TYR A 64 -39.13 7.75 15.74
N PRO A 65 -39.80 8.79 16.30
CA PRO A 65 -39.09 9.97 16.85
C PRO A 65 -38.19 9.58 18.03
N ALA A 66 -37.31 10.51 18.42
CA ALA A 66 -36.26 10.24 19.42
C ALA A 66 -36.85 9.88 20.82
N ASP A 67 -38.04 10.36 21.18
CA ASP A 67 -38.73 10.08 22.42
C ASP A 67 -39.53 8.76 22.42
N HIS A 68 -39.61 8.09 21.29
CA HIS A 68 -40.31 6.81 21.19
C HIS A 68 -39.53 5.69 21.92
N PRO A 69 -40.24 4.77 22.67
CA PRO A 69 -39.56 3.72 23.44
C PRO A 69 -38.60 2.85 22.63
N ALA A 70 -38.91 2.55 21.36
CA ALA A 70 -38.02 1.77 20.48
C ALA A 70 -36.70 2.52 20.18
N THR A 71 -36.76 3.84 19.97
CA THR A 71 -35.57 4.65 19.74
C THR A 71 -34.78 4.79 21.05
N ALA A 72 -35.45 5.01 22.17
CA ALA A 72 -34.82 5.08 23.50
C ALA A 72 -34.02 3.80 23.82
N GLN A 73 -34.61 2.62 23.52
CA GLN A 73 -33.89 1.35 23.70
C GLN A 73 -32.63 1.27 22.85
N MET A 74 -32.70 1.67 21.56
CA MET A 74 -31.50 1.63 20.70
C MET A 74 -30.39 2.59 21.16
N VAL A 75 -30.78 3.77 21.67
CA VAL A 75 -29.85 4.72 22.28
C VAL A 75 -29.16 4.10 23.52
N ASP A 76 -29.91 3.47 24.41
CA ASP A 76 -29.34 2.85 25.62
C ASP A 76 -28.43 1.68 25.29
N GLU A 77 -28.77 0.88 24.29
CA GLU A 77 -27.94 -0.21 23.82
C GLU A 77 -26.64 0.31 23.17
N LEU A 78 -26.70 1.35 22.32
CA LEU A 78 -25.51 1.96 21.71
C LEU A 78 -24.60 2.59 22.78
N LEU A 79 -25.19 3.34 23.72
CA LEU A 79 -24.46 3.95 24.83
C LEU A 79 -23.72 2.89 25.67
N SER A 80 -24.38 1.77 25.97
CA SER A 80 -23.75 0.67 26.72
C SER A 80 -22.47 0.14 26.06
N VAL A 81 -22.43 0.04 24.74
CA VAL A 81 -21.22 -0.40 24.02
C VAL A 81 -20.17 0.69 24.01
N ILE A 82 -20.53 1.94 23.77
CA ILE A 82 -19.59 3.08 23.81
C ILE A 82 -18.94 3.18 25.21
N MET A 83 -19.70 3.05 26.28
CA MET A 83 -19.20 3.10 27.65
C MET A 83 -18.16 1.99 27.96
N GLN A 84 -18.21 0.85 27.29
CA GLN A 84 -17.19 -0.19 27.43
C GLN A 84 -15.83 0.24 26.85
N TYR A 85 -15.80 1.05 25.79
CA TYR A 85 -14.57 1.64 25.27
C TYR A 85 -14.07 2.74 26.22
N HIS A 86 -14.97 3.62 26.68
CA HIS A 86 -14.62 4.70 27.61
C HIS A 86 -14.08 4.18 28.94
N ALA A 87 -14.56 3.05 29.44
CA ALA A 87 -14.02 2.40 30.62
C ALA A 87 -12.58 1.91 30.44
N GLU A 88 -12.15 1.67 29.20
CA GLU A 88 -10.76 1.33 28.83
C GLU A 88 -9.92 2.59 28.52
N GLY A 89 -10.46 3.80 28.69
CA GLY A 89 -9.80 5.07 28.43
C GLY A 89 -9.65 5.41 26.95
N VAL A 90 -10.50 4.86 26.09
CA VAL A 90 -10.41 4.96 24.63
C VAL A 90 -11.63 5.68 24.06
N ASP A 91 -11.41 6.72 23.27
CA ASP A 91 -12.42 7.29 22.38
C ASP A 91 -12.66 6.36 21.18
N VAL A 92 -13.85 6.41 20.60
CA VAL A 92 -14.23 5.51 19.49
C VAL A 92 -14.34 6.29 18.18
N PRO A 93 -13.28 6.38 17.39
CA PRO A 93 -13.32 6.97 16.06
C PRO A 93 -13.69 5.92 15.02
N ILE A 94 -14.83 6.12 14.33
CA ILE A 94 -15.29 5.31 13.20
C ILE A 94 -15.21 6.18 11.96
N THR A 95 -14.52 5.71 10.94
CA THR A 95 -14.43 6.40 9.65
C THR A 95 -15.20 5.63 8.59
N PHE A 96 -16.06 6.35 7.87
CA PHE A 96 -16.82 5.88 6.71
C PHE A 96 -16.16 6.49 5.47
N PHE A 97 -15.58 5.67 4.66
CA PHE A 97 -14.84 6.14 3.49
C PHE A 97 -15.19 5.30 2.26
N GLU A 98 -15.83 5.92 1.26
CA GLU A 98 -16.38 5.23 0.09
C GLU A 98 -17.28 4.06 0.48
N ASP A 99 -16.85 2.83 0.25
CA ASP A 99 -17.57 1.61 0.63
C ASP A 99 -16.93 0.91 1.85
N GLU A 100 -16.16 1.65 2.69
CA GLU A 100 -15.27 1.07 3.70
C GLU A 100 -15.44 1.67 5.08
N LEU A 101 -15.14 0.83 6.10
CA LEU A 101 -15.14 1.17 7.52
C LEU A 101 -13.74 1.08 8.12
N LEU A 102 -13.39 2.09 8.92
CA LEU A 102 -12.17 2.07 9.73
C LEU A 102 -12.53 2.34 11.19
N LEU A 103 -11.84 1.67 12.11
CA LEU A 103 -11.83 2.00 13.54
C LEU A 103 -10.51 2.69 13.86
N GLY A 104 -10.56 4.01 14.06
CA GLY A 104 -9.35 4.82 14.06
C GLY A 104 -8.71 4.76 12.70
N GLU A 105 -7.60 4.05 12.61
CA GLU A 105 -6.86 3.84 11.36
C GLU A 105 -6.87 2.39 10.90
N GLN A 106 -7.49 1.53 11.70
CA GLN A 106 -7.58 0.11 11.39
C GLN A 106 -8.77 -0.15 10.46
N PHE A 107 -8.47 -0.70 9.29
CA PHE A 107 -9.46 -1.10 8.31
C PHE A 107 -10.24 -2.34 8.75
N LEU A 108 -11.56 -2.30 8.54
CA LEU A 108 -12.50 -3.35 8.95
C LEU A 108 -13.13 -4.02 7.71
N ALA A 109 -12.33 -4.79 6.96
CA ALA A 109 -12.74 -5.35 5.66
C ALA A 109 -14.03 -6.18 5.70
N GLU A 110 -14.14 -7.12 6.66
CA GLU A 110 -15.34 -7.94 6.81
C GLU A 110 -16.56 -7.11 7.21
N ASP A 111 -16.37 -6.14 8.10
CA ASP A 111 -17.44 -5.28 8.59
C ASP A 111 -17.86 -4.26 7.54
N SER A 112 -16.96 -3.83 6.64
CA SER A 112 -17.32 -3.00 5.48
C SER A 112 -18.34 -3.68 4.58
N VAL A 113 -18.18 -4.98 4.34
CA VAL A 113 -19.13 -5.78 3.56
C VAL A 113 -20.46 -5.96 4.33
N LEU A 114 -20.38 -6.24 5.64
CA LEU A 114 -21.59 -6.46 6.46
C LEU A 114 -22.42 -5.19 6.65
N PHE A 115 -21.78 -4.02 6.69
CA PHE A 115 -22.40 -2.74 6.97
C PHE A 115 -22.39 -1.77 5.77
N ASP A 116 -22.32 -2.29 4.53
CA ASP A 116 -22.34 -1.51 3.29
C ASP A 116 -23.46 -0.46 3.25
N GLN A 117 -24.67 -0.85 3.69
CA GLN A 117 -25.81 0.09 3.74
C GLN A 117 -25.62 1.18 4.80
N LEU A 118 -25.00 0.88 5.95
CA LEU A 118 -24.67 1.90 6.96
C LEU A 118 -23.64 2.89 6.40
N ILE A 119 -22.63 2.40 5.70
CA ILE A 119 -21.62 3.27 5.07
C ILE A 119 -22.28 4.24 4.11
N LYS A 120 -23.10 3.74 3.20
CA LYS A 120 -23.87 4.55 2.23
C LYS A 120 -24.78 5.56 2.91
N ASP A 121 -25.48 5.15 3.96
CA ASP A 121 -26.38 6.02 4.72
C ASP A 121 -25.63 7.16 5.44
N MET A 122 -24.45 6.87 6.01
CA MET A 122 -23.63 7.83 6.75
C MET A 122 -22.92 8.80 5.82
N THR A 123 -22.31 8.30 4.75
CA THR A 123 -21.63 9.13 3.74
C THR A 123 -22.61 10.03 2.99
N ALA A 124 -23.81 9.56 2.70
CA ALA A 124 -24.85 10.34 2.04
C ALA A 124 -25.30 11.57 2.84
N ILE A 125 -25.26 11.52 4.18
CA ILE A 125 -25.54 12.66 5.06
C ILE A 125 -24.29 13.48 5.41
N GLY A 126 -23.14 13.17 4.83
CA GLY A 126 -21.88 13.91 4.98
C GLY A 126 -21.04 13.50 6.20
N VAL A 127 -21.29 12.34 6.81
CA VAL A 127 -20.46 11.80 7.90
C VAL A 127 -19.30 11.03 7.30
N GLY A 128 -18.09 11.58 7.42
CA GLY A 128 -16.84 10.91 7.05
C GLY A 128 -16.19 10.20 8.25
N THR A 129 -16.01 10.91 9.36
CA THR A 129 -15.56 10.32 10.63
C THR A 129 -16.54 10.65 11.74
N LEU A 130 -16.91 9.66 12.53
CA LEU A 130 -17.73 9.79 13.72
C LEU A 130 -16.89 9.38 14.92
N ARG A 131 -16.74 10.26 15.91
CA ARG A 131 -15.98 10.00 17.12
C ARG A 131 -16.83 10.20 18.36
N PHE A 132 -16.88 9.19 19.22
CA PHE A 132 -17.49 9.27 20.55
C PHE A 132 -16.40 9.46 21.59
N LYS A 133 -16.36 10.66 22.20
CA LYS A 133 -15.40 11.04 23.24
C LYS A 133 -15.85 10.63 24.62
N GLN A 134 -14.89 10.53 25.53
CA GLN A 134 -15.19 10.34 26.95
C GLN A 134 -16.01 11.49 27.51
N GLY A 135 -16.95 11.17 28.40
CA GLY A 135 -17.91 12.14 28.94
C GLY A 135 -19.27 12.15 28.23
N LEU A 136 -19.45 11.34 27.17
CA LEU A 136 -20.72 11.25 26.47
C LEU A 136 -21.87 10.82 27.41
N GLU A 137 -22.93 11.61 27.42
CA GLU A 137 -24.15 11.36 28.17
C GLU A 137 -25.29 10.88 27.29
N ARG A 138 -26.29 10.22 27.91
CA ARG A 138 -27.46 9.70 27.23
C ARG A 138 -28.22 10.76 26.43
N ASP A 139 -28.43 11.93 27.02
CA ASP A 139 -29.21 13.00 26.42
C ASP A 139 -28.54 13.59 25.17
N GLU A 140 -27.20 13.58 25.15
CA GLU A 140 -26.43 13.97 23.98
C GLU A 140 -26.59 12.95 22.84
N LEU A 141 -26.58 11.65 23.16
CA LEU A 141 -26.83 10.61 22.17
C LEU A 141 -28.24 10.61 21.61
N VAL A 142 -29.25 11.03 22.41
CA VAL A 142 -30.65 11.25 21.94
C VAL A 142 -30.69 12.41 20.93
N ARG A 143 -30.02 13.53 21.22
CA ARG A 143 -29.90 14.66 20.28
C ARG A 143 -29.19 14.25 18.99
N PHE A 144 -28.11 13.47 19.11
CA PHE A 144 -27.41 12.91 17.95
C PHE A 144 -28.30 11.99 17.12
N ALA A 145 -29.10 11.13 17.75
CA ALA A 145 -30.06 10.29 17.05
C ALA A 145 -31.03 11.13 16.21
N THR A 146 -31.49 12.28 16.70
CA THR A 146 -32.33 13.20 15.94
C THR A 146 -31.61 13.75 14.71
N VAL A 147 -30.31 14.08 14.82
CA VAL A 147 -29.49 14.47 13.67
C VAL A 147 -29.39 13.34 12.64
N LEU A 148 -29.17 12.12 13.10
CA LEU A 148 -29.14 10.93 12.25
C LEU A 148 -30.49 10.63 11.57
N GLY A 149 -31.59 11.11 12.09
CA GLY A 149 -32.95 10.93 11.50
C GLY A 149 -33.15 11.64 10.16
N ASN A 150 -32.33 12.66 9.85
CA ASN A 150 -32.46 13.42 8.62
C ASN A 150 -32.07 12.62 7.38
N ASP A 151 -32.79 12.86 6.27
CA ASP A 151 -32.38 12.38 4.95
C ASP A 151 -31.32 13.30 4.32
N PRO A 152 -30.61 12.87 3.26
CA PRO A 152 -29.54 13.66 2.63
C PRO A 152 -30.03 15.04 2.15
N GLU A 153 -31.24 15.14 1.60
CA GLU A 153 -31.82 16.40 1.14
C GLU A 153 -32.15 17.34 2.31
N GLY A 154 -32.63 16.78 3.41
CA GLY A 154 -32.88 17.50 4.66
C GLY A 154 -31.61 18.07 5.25
N VAL A 155 -30.54 17.26 5.29
CA VAL A 155 -29.22 17.71 5.76
C VAL A 155 -28.69 18.88 4.90
N GLN A 156 -28.80 18.78 3.57
CA GLN A 156 -28.37 19.86 2.68
C GLN A 156 -29.19 21.14 2.87
N ARG A 157 -30.52 21.02 2.97
CA ARG A 157 -31.41 22.19 3.22
C ARG A 157 -31.11 22.90 4.53
N LEU A 158 -30.66 22.20 5.55
CA LEU A 158 -30.29 22.72 6.86
C LEU A 158 -28.85 23.20 6.93
N GLY A 159 -28.11 23.17 5.82
CA GLY A 159 -26.78 23.73 5.69
C GLY A 159 -25.65 22.77 6.00
N GLY A 160 -25.91 21.48 5.92
CA GLY A 160 -24.93 20.40 6.06
C GLY A 160 -24.85 19.82 7.48
N ILE A 161 -24.18 18.66 7.59
CA ILE A 161 -24.08 17.90 8.85
C ILE A 161 -23.42 18.72 9.98
N ALA A 162 -22.39 19.50 9.67
CA ALA A 162 -21.69 20.31 10.67
C ALA A 162 -22.63 21.30 11.38
N LYS A 163 -23.48 22.00 10.63
CA LYS A 163 -24.46 22.92 11.22
C LYS A 163 -25.54 22.23 12.07
N LEU A 164 -25.93 21.02 11.68
CA LEU A 164 -26.85 20.20 12.47
C LEU A 164 -26.23 19.73 13.78
N MET A 165 -24.94 19.36 13.75
CA MET A 165 -24.19 19.00 14.95
C MET A 165 -24.04 20.18 15.91
N ASP A 166 -23.70 21.38 15.38
CA ASP A 166 -23.61 22.61 16.18
C ASP A 166 -24.96 22.97 16.79
N ALA A 167 -26.05 22.89 16.01
CA ALA A 167 -27.40 23.20 16.48
C ALA A 167 -27.90 22.21 17.56
N ALA A 168 -27.42 20.96 17.51
CA ALA A 168 -27.72 19.94 18.52
C ALA A 168 -26.87 20.08 19.79
N ALA A 169 -25.91 21.01 19.84
CA ALA A 169 -25.01 21.24 20.97
C ALA A 169 -24.34 19.94 21.46
N LEU A 170 -23.63 19.26 20.54
CA LEU A 170 -22.94 18.01 20.81
C LEU A 170 -21.48 18.32 21.17
N GLU A 171 -21.06 17.98 22.41
CA GLU A 171 -19.72 18.25 22.92
C GLU A 171 -18.82 17.01 22.84
N HIS A 172 -19.39 15.84 23.01
CA HIS A 172 -18.67 14.55 23.06
C HIS A 172 -18.88 13.69 21.82
N ILE A 173 -19.62 14.18 20.82
CA ILE A 173 -19.78 13.52 19.52
C ILE A 173 -19.25 14.45 18.44
N GLU A 174 -18.17 14.03 17.81
CA GLU A 174 -17.56 14.77 16.67
C GLU A 174 -17.85 14.09 15.35
N VAL A 175 -18.19 14.91 14.37
CA VAL A 175 -18.26 14.50 12.96
C VAL A 175 -17.30 15.35 12.16
N SER A 176 -16.45 14.72 11.36
CA SER A 176 -15.50 15.43 10.50
C SER A 176 -15.41 14.79 9.11
N ALA A 177 -14.86 15.56 8.16
CA ALA A 177 -14.41 15.02 6.89
C ALA A 177 -13.27 14.02 7.12
N VAL A 178 -13.10 13.07 6.21
CA VAL A 178 -12.11 12.00 6.35
C VAL A 178 -10.69 12.54 6.45
N SER A 179 -9.99 12.25 7.57
CA SER A 179 -8.55 12.44 7.72
C SER A 179 -7.93 11.16 8.31
N VAL A 180 -6.95 10.57 7.63
CA VAL A 180 -6.32 9.30 8.02
C VAL A 180 -4.92 9.54 8.57
N LEU A 181 -4.64 9.05 9.79
CA LEU A 181 -3.30 9.14 10.44
C LEU A 181 -3.00 7.88 11.28
N ARG A 182 -1.72 7.51 11.38
CA ARG A 182 -1.26 6.22 11.94
C ARG A 182 -0.18 6.31 13.03
N GLU A 183 -0.14 5.32 13.92
CA GLU A 183 1.00 4.99 14.81
C GLU A 183 1.29 3.49 15.00
N HIS A 184 2.49 3.21 15.51
CA HIS A 184 3.30 2.01 15.36
C HIS A 184 2.93 0.77 16.21
N HIS A 185 3.06 -0.42 15.58
CA HIS A 185 3.17 -1.73 16.23
C HIS A 185 4.63 -2.03 16.65
N SER A 186 4.82 -2.99 17.55
CA SER A 186 6.17 -3.52 17.79
C SER A 186 6.75 -4.12 16.51
N ALA A 187 8.06 -4.06 16.31
CA ALA A 187 8.70 -4.52 15.07
C ALA A 187 8.35 -5.99 14.73
N VAL A 188 8.18 -6.84 15.73
CA VAL A 188 7.82 -8.27 15.57
C VAL A 188 6.37 -8.43 15.08
N ASP A 189 5.43 -7.64 15.62
CA ASP A 189 4.04 -7.69 15.20
C ASP A 189 3.87 -7.12 13.78
N ALA A 190 4.61 -6.07 13.44
CA ALA A 190 4.64 -5.49 12.10
C ALA A 190 5.16 -6.49 11.06
N GLN A 191 6.23 -7.23 11.36
CA GLN A 191 6.78 -8.23 10.46
C GLN A 191 5.80 -9.39 10.23
N LYS A 192 5.12 -9.83 11.29
CA LYS A 192 4.09 -10.88 11.20
C LYS A 192 2.89 -10.42 10.37
N ALA A 193 2.39 -9.21 10.60
CA ALA A 193 1.30 -8.62 9.83
C ALA A 193 1.66 -8.47 8.34
N ALA A 194 2.87 -8.00 8.05
CA ALA A 194 3.40 -7.89 6.70
C ALA A 194 3.45 -9.25 5.97
N LYS A 195 3.94 -10.31 6.65
CA LYS A 195 3.96 -11.68 6.10
C LYS A 195 2.55 -12.19 5.80
N VAL A 196 1.60 -11.97 6.70
CA VAL A 196 0.20 -12.36 6.50
C VAL A 196 -0.39 -11.67 5.27
N SER A 197 -0.24 -10.34 5.16
CA SER A 197 -0.74 -9.58 4.00
C SER A 197 -0.10 -10.03 2.69
N TYR A 198 1.19 -10.31 2.70
CA TYR A 198 1.93 -10.80 1.54
C TYR A 198 1.40 -12.15 1.06
N THR A 199 1.25 -13.11 1.98
CA THR A 199 0.74 -14.47 1.68
C THR A 199 -0.72 -14.40 1.22
N ASP A 200 -1.55 -13.61 1.89
CA ASP A 200 -2.95 -13.40 1.51
C ASP A 200 -3.11 -12.85 0.09
N ALA A 201 -2.25 -11.92 -0.31
CA ALA A 201 -2.26 -11.38 -1.67
C ALA A 201 -1.86 -12.42 -2.73
N ILE A 202 -0.93 -13.33 -2.41
CA ILE A 202 -0.58 -14.45 -3.30
C ILE A 202 -1.75 -15.42 -3.42
N ASP A 203 -2.39 -15.80 -2.31
CA ASP A 203 -3.53 -16.71 -2.30
C ASP A 203 -4.71 -16.12 -3.08
N LEU A 204 -4.96 -14.82 -2.93
CA LEU A 204 -5.94 -14.10 -3.75
C LEU A 204 -5.63 -14.24 -5.24
N LEU A 205 -4.38 -14.02 -5.68
CA LEU A 205 -4.03 -14.13 -7.11
C LEU A 205 -4.21 -15.54 -7.66
N ARG A 206 -3.98 -16.59 -6.83
CA ARG A 206 -4.29 -17.99 -7.20
C ARG A 206 -5.79 -18.20 -7.39
N GLU A 207 -6.61 -17.63 -6.51
CA GLU A 207 -8.07 -17.65 -6.63
C GLU A 207 -8.53 -16.91 -7.90
N LEU A 208 -7.98 -15.71 -8.17
CA LEU A 208 -8.29 -14.93 -9.35
C LEU A 208 -7.88 -15.63 -10.66
N ASP A 209 -6.76 -16.36 -10.70
CA ASP A 209 -6.36 -17.14 -11.87
C ASP A 209 -7.44 -18.19 -12.25
N GLN A 210 -8.04 -18.82 -11.26
CA GLN A 210 -9.13 -19.78 -11.50
C GLN A 210 -10.37 -19.07 -12.05
N LEU A 211 -10.78 -17.95 -11.45
CA LEU A 211 -11.96 -17.19 -11.89
C LEU A 211 -11.79 -16.66 -13.31
N VAL A 212 -10.62 -16.09 -13.64
CA VAL A 212 -10.34 -15.58 -15.00
C VAL A 212 -10.36 -16.68 -16.04
N ARG A 213 -9.77 -17.85 -15.75
CA ARG A 213 -9.81 -19.01 -16.65
C ARG A 213 -11.21 -19.57 -16.86
N SER A 214 -12.06 -19.48 -15.84
CA SER A 214 -13.50 -19.85 -15.91
C SER A 214 -14.37 -18.74 -16.52
N ASN A 215 -13.80 -17.60 -16.90
CA ASN A 215 -14.51 -16.39 -17.36
C ASN A 215 -15.57 -15.89 -16.36
N GLU A 216 -15.26 -15.99 -15.08
CA GLU A 216 -16.10 -15.51 -13.98
C GLU A 216 -15.67 -14.11 -13.53
N SER A 217 -16.58 -13.38 -12.88
CA SER A 217 -16.29 -12.04 -12.36
C SER A 217 -15.36 -12.09 -11.16
N LEU A 218 -14.48 -11.08 -11.04
CA LEU A 218 -13.58 -10.96 -9.90
C LEU A 218 -14.35 -10.65 -8.61
N ASN A 219 -13.87 -11.17 -7.49
CA ASN A 219 -14.38 -10.82 -6.16
C ASN A 219 -13.78 -9.48 -5.70
N VAL A 220 -14.40 -8.35 -6.09
CA VAL A 220 -13.89 -6.99 -5.80
C VAL A 220 -13.71 -6.72 -4.31
N PRO A 221 -14.66 -7.07 -3.41
CA PRO A 221 -14.45 -6.93 -1.97
C PRO A 221 -13.18 -7.62 -1.48
N ARG A 222 -12.91 -8.84 -1.97
CA ARG A 222 -11.73 -9.62 -1.61
C ARG A 222 -10.45 -8.98 -2.14
N VAL A 223 -10.46 -8.46 -3.39
CA VAL A 223 -9.34 -7.71 -3.98
C VAL A 223 -9.05 -6.46 -3.18
N LYS A 224 -10.07 -5.66 -2.87
CA LYS A 224 -9.93 -4.44 -2.08
C LYS A 224 -9.39 -4.74 -0.67
N ALA A 225 -9.93 -5.74 0.01
CA ALA A 225 -9.49 -6.13 1.35
C ALA A 225 -8.00 -6.49 1.39
N SER A 226 -7.53 -7.27 0.43
CA SER A 226 -6.11 -7.64 0.32
C SER A 226 -5.22 -6.42 0.03
N VAL A 227 -5.63 -5.56 -0.91
CA VAL A 227 -4.91 -4.32 -1.23
C VAL A 227 -4.86 -3.38 -0.03
N HIS A 228 -5.95 -3.23 0.72
CA HIS A 228 -5.97 -2.39 1.92
C HIS A 228 -5.00 -2.89 2.98
N SER A 229 -4.94 -4.20 3.18
CA SER A 229 -3.95 -4.81 4.06
C SER A 229 -2.51 -4.49 3.61
N LEU A 230 -2.23 -4.52 2.30
CA LEU A 230 -0.93 -4.11 1.75
C LEU A 230 -0.66 -2.61 1.97
N VAL A 231 -1.65 -1.73 1.70
CA VAL A 231 -1.55 -0.28 1.93
C VAL A 231 -1.24 -0.02 3.40
N ASP A 232 -1.96 -0.66 4.30
CA ASP A 232 -1.79 -0.51 5.73
C ASP A 232 -0.39 -0.87 6.19
N ASN A 233 0.12 -2.00 5.75
CA ASN A 233 1.47 -2.44 6.10
C ASN A 233 2.55 -1.56 5.46
N VAL A 234 2.38 -1.10 4.21
CA VAL A 234 3.33 -0.18 3.56
C VAL A 234 3.38 1.16 4.29
N LEU A 235 2.24 1.69 4.70
CA LEU A 235 2.20 2.96 5.42
C LEU A 235 2.73 2.82 6.85
N ALA A 236 2.51 1.68 7.52
CA ALA A 236 3.04 1.41 8.85
C ALA A 236 4.57 1.21 8.84
N ASN A 237 5.05 0.33 7.96
CA ASN A 237 6.48 0.07 7.80
C ASN A 237 6.79 -0.37 6.36
N ARG A 238 7.07 0.60 5.48
CA ARG A 238 7.39 0.34 4.07
C ARG A 238 8.62 -0.54 3.89
N TYR A 239 9.61 -0.45 4.77
CA TYR A 239 10.86 -1.22 4.61
C TYR A 239 10.63 -2.71 4.87
N THR A 240 9.86 -3.08 5.87
CA THR A 240 9.45 -4.47 6.09
C THR A 240 8.71 -5.05 4.87
N MET A 241 7.83 -4.26 4.24
CA MET A 241 7.16 -4.69 3.01
C MET A 241 8.12 -4.79 1.82
N LEU A 242 9.07 -3.87 1.68
CA LEU A 242 10.12 -3.93 0.65
C LEU A 242 11.05 -5.15 0.83
N GLU A 243 11.34 -5.55 2.05
CA GLU A 243 12.07 -6.80 2.33
C GLU A 243 11.31 -8.01 1.80
N LEU A 244 9.98 -8.09 2.03
CA LEU A 244 9.15 -9.17 1.53
C LEU A 244 9.04 -9.19 0.01
N SER A 245 9.04 -8.03 -0.65
CA SER A 245 9.04 -7.95 -2.12
C SER A 245 10.31 -8.51 -2.76
N GLY A 246 11.36 -8.74 -1.98
CA GLY A 246 12.56 -9.47 -2.40
C GLY A 246 12.40 -10.99 -2.46
N LEU A 247 11.30 -11.55 -1.93
CA LEU A 247 11.01 -12.98 -2.01
C LEU A 247 10.66 -13.37 -3.45
N LYS A 248 11.27 -14.42 -3.95
CA LYS A 248 11.12 -14.89 -5.34
C LYS A 248 10.82 -16.39 -5.34
N ASN A 249 9.84 -16.79 -6.12
CA ASN A 249 9.55 -18.20 -6.36
C ASN A 249 9.50 -18.43 -7.88
N TYR A 250 10.28 -19.39 -8.36
CA TYR A 250 10.39 -19.68 -9.78
C TYR A 250 9.11 -20.31 -10.35
N ASP A 251 8.51 -21.26 -9.64
CA ASP A 251 7.36 -22.02 -10.12
C ASP A 251 6.07 -21.18 -10.16
N GLU A 252 5.94 -20.18 -9.27
CA GLU A 252 4.79 -19.29 -9.16
C GLU A 252 5.15 -17.83 -9.48
N TYR A 253 6.13 -17.63 -10.37
CA TYR A 253 6.69 -16.32 -10.69
C TYR A 253 5.63 -15.23 -10.88
N THR A 254 4.56 -15.50 -11.64
CA THR A 254 3.53 -14.47 -11.97
C THR A 254 2.84 -13.92 -10.73
N PHE A 255 2.50 -14.74 -9.74
CA PHE A 255 1.80 -14.29 -8.54
C PHE A 255 2.73 -13.49 -7.62
N PHE A 256 3.94 -14.00 -7.38
CA PHE A 256 4.95 -13.29 -6.60
C PHE A 256 5.32 -11.94 -7.24
N HIS A 257 5.51 -11.92 -8.54
CA HIS A 257 5.75 -10.69 -9.32
C HIS A 257 4.64 -9.66 -9.12
N SER A 258 3.38 -10.04 -9.28
CA SER A 258 2.26 -9.10 -9.14
C SER A 258 2.15 -8.52 -7.73
N VAL A 259 2.37 -9.33 -6.68
CA VAL A 259 2.39 -8.84 -5.30
C VAL A 259 3.60 -7.91 -5.05
N ASN A 260 4.77 -8.28 -5.56
CA ASN A 260 5.98 -7.45 -5.43
C ASN A 260 5.81 -6.09 -6.12
N VAL A 261 5.27 -6.08 -7.35
CA VAL A 261 4.96 -4.84 -8.09
C VAL A 261 3.94 -3.99 -7.33
N ALA A 262 2.93 -4.60 -6.72
CA ALA A 262 1.96 -3.86 -5.89
C ALA A 262 2.65 -3.21 -4.68
N ILE A 263 3.48 -3.93 -3.95
CA ILE A 263 4.21 -3.41 -2.79
C ILE A 263 5.16 -2.27 -3.19
N LEU A 264 5.97 -2.48 -4.24
CA LEU A 264 6.90 -1.46 -4.75
C LEU A 264 6.15 -0.20 -5.23
N SER A 265 5.01 -0.38 -5.91
CA SER A 265 4.16 0.72 -6.37
C SER A 265 3.55 1.49 -5.21
N LEU A 266 3.04 0.80 -4.19
CA LEU A 266 2.49 1.40 -2.98
C LEU A 266 3.56 2.15 -2.19
N ALA A 267 4.76 1.56 -2.04
CA ALA A 267 5.88 2.21 -1.38
C ALA A 267 6.31 3.49 -2.11
N LEU A 268 6.41 3.46 -3.45
CA LEU A 268 6.73 4.63 -4.26
C LEU A 268 5.58 5.66 -4.23
N GLY A 269 4.32 5.22 -4.34
CA GLY A 269 3.14 6.07 -4.25
C GLY A 269 3.02 6.77 -2.89
N SER A 270 3.38 6.08 -1.80
CA SER A 270 3.38 6.63 -0.44
C SER A 270 4.40 7.75 -0.20
N MET A 271 5.39 7.89 -1.08
CA MET A 271 6.31 9.03 -1.06
C MET A 271 5.69 10.29 -1.68
N LEU A 272 4.71 10.12 -2.58
CA LEU A 272 4.01 11.24 -3.23
C LEU A 272 2.84 11.73 -2.39
N THR A 273 2.06 10.81 -1.84
CA THR A 273 0.87 11.11 -1.05
C THR A 273 0.57 9.99 -0.06
N LYS A 274 -0.12 10.35 1.02
CA LYS A 274 -0.70 9.38 1.96
C LYS A 274 -2.23 9.29 1.81
N GLU A 275 -2.78 9.86 0.74
CA GLU A 275 -4.19 9.76 0.45
C GLU A 275 -4.55 8.28 0.18
N TYR A 276 -5.35 7.74 1.08
CA TYR A 276 -5.68 6.31 1.11
C TYR A 276 -6.37 5.86 -0.18
N ARG A 277 -7.29 6.69 -0.69
CA ARG A 277 -8.00 6.42 -1.95
C ARG A 277 -7.04 6.25 -3.12
N PHE A 278 -6.07 7.16 -3.26
CA PHE A 278 -5.07 7.06 -4.32
C PHE A 278 -4.26 5.79 -4.18
N LEU A 279 -3.79 5.47 -2.97
CA LEU A 279 -2.99 4.28 -2.71
C LEU A 279 -3.79 2.99 -2.93
N SER A 280 -5.06 2.94 -2.50
CA SER A 280 -5.94 1.79 -2.74
C SER A 280 -6.15 1.56 -4.23
N THR A 281 -6.51 2.60 -4.98
CA THR A 281 -6.70 2.54 -6.43
C THR A 281 -5.41 2.11 -7.16
N LEU A 282 -4.26 2.68 -6.76
CA LEU A 282 -2.94 2.30 -7.27
C LEU A 282 -2.63 0.83 -6.97
N GLY A 283 -2.86 0.40 -5.74
CA GLY A 283 -2.60 -0.97 -5.29
C GLY A 283 -3.44 -2.01 -6.03
N VAL A 284 -4.74 -1.72 -6.26
CA VAL A 284 -5.61 -2.59 -7.07
C VAL A 284 -5.09 -2.68 -8.51
N GLY A 285 -4.77 -1.55 -9.13
CA GLY A 285 -4.22 -1.53 -10.49
C GLY A 285 -2.88 -2.27 -10.60
N ALA A 286 -2.00 -2.10 -9.61
CA ALA A 286 -0.70 -2.75 -9.55
C ALA A 286 -0.81 -4.26 -9.29
N LEU A 287 -1.68 -4.70 -8.37
CA LEU A 287 -1.89 -6.11 -8.07
C LEU A 287 -2.47 -6.87 -9.27
N LEU A 288 -3.34 -6.21 -10.03
CA LEU A 288 -4.04 -6.79 -11.18
C LEU A 288 -3.40 -6.45 -12.54
N HIS A 289 -2.24 -5.74 -12.58
CA HIS A 289 -1.68 -5.26 -13.84
C HIS A 289 -1.48 -6.36 -14.89
N ASP A 290 -1.09 -7.52 -14.43
CA ASP A 290 -0.77 -8.71 -15.24
C ASP A 290 -1.92 -9.75 -15.33
N ILE A 291 -3.12 -9.44 -14.82
CA ILE A 291 -4.23 -10.39 -14.76
C ILE A 291 -4.59 -10.97 -16.14
N GLY A 292 -4.40 -10.19 -17.19
CA GLY A 292 -4.63 -10.65 -18.57
C GLY A 292 -3.68 -11.77 -19.02
N LYS A 293 -2.54 -11.98 -18.36
CA LYS A 293 -1.65 -13.12 -18.65
C LYS A 293 -2.32 -14.47 -18.32
N MET A 294 -3.27 -14.48 -17.38
CA MET A 294 -4.03 -15.68 -17.03
C MET A 294 -4.86 -16.25 -18.18
N THR A 295 -5.16 -15.43 -19.21
CA THR A 295 -5.86 -15.87 -20.42
C THR A 295 -4.92 -16.44 -21.50
N ILE A 296 -3.60 -16.31 -21.31
CA ILE A 296 -2.59 -16.78 -22.26
C ILE A 296 -2.22 -18.22 -21.92
N ALA A 297 -2.00 -19.04 -22.97
CA ALA A 297 -1.60 -20.43 -22.77
C ALA A 297 -0.30 -20.54 -21.98
N SER A 298 -0.29 -21.37 -20.94
CA SER A 298 0.89 -21.59 -20.08
C SER A 298 2.11 -22.09 -20.87
N SER A 299 1.90 -22.79 -21.96
CA SER A 299 2.97 -23.23 -22.88
C SER A 299 3.70 -22.06 -23.55
N VAL A 300 3.04 -20.91 -23.72
CA VAL A 300 3.66 -19.68 -24.23
C VAL A 300 4.37 -18.93 -23.13
N LEU A 301 3.70 -18.74 -21.99
CA LEU A 301 4.27 -18.00 -20.83
C LEU A 301 5.51 -18.66 -20.24
N ASN A 302 5.52 -20.00 -20.17
CA ASN A 302 6.60 -20.79 -19.59
C ASN A 302 7.53 -21.42 -20.62
N LYS A 303 7.51 -20.93 -21.88
CA LYS A 303 8.35 -21.46 -22.94
C LYS A 303 9.84 -21.29 -22.60
N PRO A 304 10.62 -22.38 -22.57
CA PRO A 304 12.06 -22.27 -22.41
C PRO A 304 12.69 -21.76 -23.71
N GLY A 305 13.02 -20.46 -23.78
CA GLY A 305 13.66 -19.83 -24.93
C GLY A 305 12.84 -18.66 -25.51
N PRO A 306 13.30 -18.06 -26.62
CA PRO A 306 12.67 -16.89 -27.20
C PRO A 306 11.27 -17.21 -27.76
N LEU A 307 10.36 -16.27 -27.58
CA LEU A 307 9.03 -16.31 -28.16
C LEU A 307 9.09 -16.03 -29.67
N THR A 308 8.22 -16.68 -30.46
CA THR A 308 7.99 -16.31 -31.87
C THR A 308 7.31 -14.94 -31.95
N SER A 309 7.25 -14.36 -33.15
CA SER A 309 6.56 -13.10 -33.38
C SER A 309 5.06 -13.17 -33.02
N GLU A 310 4.42 -14.30 -33.31
CA GLU A 310 3.00 -14.57 -33.01
C GLU A 310 2.77 -14.74 -31.51
N GLU A 311 3.64 -15.51 -30.83
CA GLU A 311 3.60 -15.67 -29.38
C GLU A 311 3.82 -14.34 -28.67
N TRP A 312 4.78 -13.54 -29.15
CA TRP A 312 5.05 -12.20 -28.62
C TRP A 312 3.88 -11.23 -28.85
N ALA A 313 3.22 -11.30 -30.01
CA ALA A 313 2.01 -10.53 -30.27
C ALA A 313 0.87 -10.92 -29.32
N ALA A 314 0.71 -12.23 -29.01
CA ALA A 314 -0.26 -12.71 -28.05
C ALA A 314 0.04 -12.20 -26.64
N VAL A 315 1.30 -12.27 -26.18
CA VAL A 315 1.70 -11.76 -24.86
C VAL A 315 1.45 -10.27 -24.74
N ARG A 316 1.74 -9.47 -25.77
CA ARG A 316 1.50 -8.02 -25.76
C ARG A 316 0.03 -7.61 -25.62
N ARG A 317 -0.90 -8.55 -25.76
CA ARG A 317 -2.33 -8.27 -25.59
C ARG A 317 -2.78 -8.30 -24.13
N HIS A 318 -1.95 -8.83 -23.18
CA HIS A 318 -2.41 -8.98 -21.80
C HIS A 318 -2.88 -7.68 -21.14
N PRO A 319 -2.33 -6.46 -21.40
CA PRO A 319 -2.87 -5.26 -20.78
C PRO A 319 -4.31 -4.97 -21.22
N VAL A 320 -4.59 -5.20 -22.51
CA VAL A 320 -5.94 -5.01 -23.07
C VAL A 320 -6.89 -6.07 -22.52
N LEU A 321 -6.51 -7.35 -22.60
CA LEU A 321 -7.33 -8.47 -22.10
C LEU A 321 -7.61 -8.35 -20.60
N GLY A 322 -6.60 -7.93 -19.82
CA GLY A 322 -6.76 -7.68 -18.40
C GLY A 322 -7.71 -6.54 -18.08
N ALA A 323 -7.59 -5.42 -18.80
CA ALA A 323 -8.48 -4.29 -18.64
C ALA A 323 -9.91 -4.61 -19.09
N GLU A 324 -10.10 -5.35 -20.19
CA GLU A 324 -11.42 -5.83 -20.64
C GLU A 324 -12.06 -6.73 -19.61
N HIS A 325 -11.33 -7.71 -19.07
CA HIS A 325 -11.86 -8.63 -18.05
C HIS A 325 -12.22 -7.87 -16.75
N ALA A 326 -11.34 -6.99 -16.30
CA ALA A 326 -11.58 -6.18 -15.10
C ALA A 326 -12.76 -5.20 -15.28
N ALA A 327 -12.98 -4.66 -16.50
CA ALA A 327 -14.09 -3.76 -16.80
C ALA A 327 -15.47 -4.46 -16.74
N LEU A 328 -15.53 -5.78 -16.90
CA LEU A 328 -16.75 -6.56 -16.73
C LEU A 328 -17.14 -6.76 -15.26
N THR A 329 -16.23 -6.43 -14.34
CA THR A 329 -16.43 -6.60 -12.91
C THR A 329 -16.91 -5.29 -12.27
N PRO A 330 -18.19 -5.20 -11.79
CA PRO A 330 -18.69 -4.01 -11.13
C PRO A 330 -17.90 -3.68 -9.85
N GLY A 331 -17.64 -2.40 -9.61
CA GLY A 331 -17.04 -1.92 -8.35
C GLY A 331 -15.53 -1.72 -8.38
N LEU A 332 -14.85 -2.02 -9.49
CA LEU A 332 -13.47 -1.59 -9.71
C LEU A 332 -13.39 -0.12 -10.14
N ASP A 333 -12.44 0.63 -9.57
CA ASP A 333 -12.20 2.03 -9.95
C ASP A 333 -11.66 2.13 -11.38
N LYS A 334 -12.16 3.11 -12.15
CA LYS A 334 -11.70 3.34 -13.52
C LYS A 334 -10.20 3.62 -13.62
N ALA A 335 -9.62 4.26 -12.60
CA ALA A 335 -8.19 4.53 -12.59
C ALA A 335 -7.37 3.25 -12.42
N SER A 336 -7.86 2.24 -11.65
CA SER A 336 -7.25 0.91 -11.61
C SER A 336 -7.27 0.22 -12.98
N LEU A 337 -8.38 0.33 -13.74
CA LEU A 337 -8.46 -0.21 -15.12
C LEU A 337 -7.45 0.47 -16.05
N VAL A 338 -7.27 1.78 -15.90
CA VAL A 338 -6.26 2.54 -16.65
C VAL A 338 -4.85 2.06 -16.33
N VAL A 339 -4.55 1.78 -15.06
CA VAL A 339 -3.24 1.22 -14.66
C VAL A 339 -3.01 -0.13 -15.32
N ILE A 340 -3.98 -1.04 -15.29
CA ILE A 340 -3.90 -2.37 -15.94
C ILE A 340 -3.63 -2.21 -17.44
N LEU A 341 -4.29 -1.27 -18.12
CA LEU A 341 -4.16 -1.05 -19.55
C LEU A 341 -2.80 -0.44 -19.94
N GLU A 342 -2.29 0.50 -19.14
CA GLU A 342 -1.21 1.39 -19.55
C GLU A 342 0.18 1.03 -19.02
N HIS A 343 0.35 0.04 -18.12
CA HIS A 343 1.62 -0.21 -17.44
C HIS A 343 2.80 -0.48 -18.38
N HIS A 344 2.56 -0.89 -19.63
CA HIS A 344 3.58 -1.07 -20.66
C HIS A 344 3.67 0.04 -21.71
N MET A 345 2.96 1.16 -21.53
CA MET A 345 2.92 2.23 -22.57
C MET A 345 4.19 3.04 -22.67
N ARG A 346 5.13 2.93 -21.76
CA ARG A 346 6.35 3.74 -21.68
C ARG A 346 6.08 5.25 -21.52
N PHE A 347 7.01 5.95 -20.91
CA PHE A 347 6.91 7.40 -20.67
C PHE A 347 6.93 8.21 -22.01
N ASP A 348 7.71 7.74 -22.99
CA ASP A 348 7.77 8.31 -24.35
C ASP A 348 6.62 7.86 -25.28
N LEU A 349 5.66 7.09 -24.77
CA LEU A 349 4.52 6.53 -25.49
C LEU A 349 4.88 5.53 -26.62
N ALA A 350 6.13 5.10 -26.71
CA ALA A 350 6.59 4.12 -27.72
C ALA A 350 6.30 2.65 -27.34
N GLY A 351 5.63 2.42 -26.19
CA GLY A 351 5.27 1.09 -25.69
C GLY A 351 3.97 0.54 -26.27
N TYR A 352 3.30 -0.33 -25.50
CA TYR A 352 2.03 -0.95 -25.89
C TYR A 352 1.04 -0.98 -24.71
N PRO A 353 -0.28 -1.03 -24.96
CA PRO A 353 -0.93 -0.84 -26.27
C PRO A 353 -0.75 0.58 -26.78
N GLN A 354 -0.68 0.74 -28.12
CA GLN A 354 -0.62 2.07 -28.70
C GLN A 354 -1.98 2.76 -28.62
N GLN A 355 -1.98 4.02 -28.22
CA GLN A 355 -3.20 4.82 -28.15
C GLN A 355 -3.59 5.38 -29.50
N MET A 356 -4.89 5.35 -29.83
CA MET A 356 -5.41 6.02 -31.03
C MET A 356 -5.25 7.54 -30.96
N THR A 357 -5.42 8.12 -29.77
CA THR A 357 -5.17 9.54 -29.46
C THR A 357 -4.09 9.62 -28.40
N PRO A 358 -2.88 10.07 -28.74
CA PRO A 358 -1.79 10.18 -27.76
C PRO A 358 -2.18 11.12 -26.60
N ARG A 359 -2.04 10.64 -25.38
CA ARG A 359 -2.18 11.43 -24.15
C ARG A 359 -1.11 10.99 -23.17
N PRO A 360 -0.73 11.84 -22.20
CA PRO A 360 0.19 11.44 -21.15
C PRO A 360 -0.31 10.18 -20.42
N GLN A 361 0.59 9.27 -20.12
CA GLN A 361 0.33 8.08 -19.32
C GLN A 361 -0.16 8.49 -17.92
N HIS A 362 -1.16 7.80 -17.38
CA HIS A 362 -1.69 8.07 -16.04
C HIS A 362 -0.60 7.94 -14.96
N LEU A 363 -0.65 8.76 -13.91
CA LEU A 363 0.37 8.74 -12.84
C LEU A 363 0.54 7.34 -12.22
N GLY A 364 -0.57 6.67 -11.88
CA GLY A 364 -0.53 5.30 -11.36
C GLY A 364 0.16 4.32 -12.31
N SER A 365 -0.10 4.45 -13.61
CA SER A 365 0.53 3.60 -14.64
C SER A 365 2.04 3.85 -14.73
N ARG A 366 2.48 5.11 -14.59
CA ARG A 366 3.92 5.46 -14.55
C ARG A 366 4.62 4.92 -13.31
N ILE A 367 3.93 4.94 -12.15
CA ILE A 367 4.44 4.35 -10.89
C ILE A 367 4.62 2.85 -11.07
N VAL A 368 3.58 2.16 -11.58
CA VAL A 368 3.62 0.70 -11.80
C VAL A 368 4.70 0.33 -12.83
N ALA A 369 4.89 1.11 -13.90
CA ALA A 369 5.92 0.86 -14.90
C ALA A 369 7.35 0.86 -14.31
N VAL A 370 7.64 1.71 -13.32
CA VAL A 370 8.94 1.72 -12.61
C VAL A 370 9.08 0.46 -11.76
N ALA A 371 8.04 0.12 -10.98
CA ALA A 371 8.02 -1.03 -10.08
C ALA A 371 8.12 -2.37 -10.87
N ASP A 372 7.32 -2.50 -11.93
CA ASP A 372 7.31 -3.66 -12.83
C ASP A 372 8.70 -3.87 -13.48
N ALA A 373 9.28 -2.81 -14.06
CA ALA A 373 10.59 -2.89 -14.67
C ALA A 373 11.67 -3.34 -13.66
N PHE A 374 11.63 -2.82 -12.43
CA PHE A 374 12.57 -3.21 -11.38
C PHE A 374 12.40 -4.68 -10.98
N ASP A 375 11.18 -5.11 -10.64
CA ASP A 375 10.94 -6.49 -10.22
C ASP A 375 11.24 -7.47 -11.35
N ALA A 376 10.86 -7.13 -12.59
CA ALA A 376 11.15 -7.92 -13.77
C ALA A 376 12.66 -8.16 -14.00
N MET A 377 13.50 -7.17 -13.74
CA MET A 377 14.96 -7.28 -13.87
C MET A 377 15.60 -8.06 -12.73
N THR A 378 15.05 -7.99 -11.52
CA THR A 378 15.61 -8.59 -10.32
C THR A 378 15.03 -9.98 -10.02
N SER A 379 14.17 -10.52 -10.86
CA SER A 379 13.55 -11.85 -10.73
C SER A 379 14.11 -12.83 -11.77
N ASN A 380 14.30 -14.09 -11.35
CA ASN A 380 14.62 -15.18 -12.28
C ASN A 380 13.40 -15.51 -13.15
N ARG A 381 13.60 -15.57 -14.47
CA ARG A 381 12.60 -15.97 -15.45
C ARG A 381 13.08 -17.18 -16.23
N ALA A 382 12.17 -17.88 -16.88
CA ALA A 382 12.50 -19.08 -17.67
C ALA A 382 13.59 -18.83 -18.74
N TYR A 383 13.79 -17.60 -19.14
CA TYR A 383 14.72 -17.19 -20.22
C TYR A 383 15.73 -16.09 -19.81
N SER A 384 15.79 -15.71 -18.53
CA SER A 384 16.73 -14.67 -18.04
C SER A 384 17.05 -14.88 -16.57
N SER A 385 18.33 -14.90 -16.23
CA SER A 385 18.76 -14.84 -14.83
C SER A 385 18.49 -13.47 -14.21
N ALA A 386 18.21 -13.45 -12.91
CA ALA A 386 18.04 -12.22 -12.15
C ALA A 386 19.32 -11.36 -12.21
N ARG A 387 19.13 -10.07 -12.39
CA ARG A 387 20.21 -9.07 -12.22
C ARG A 387 20.34 -8.67 -10.76
N MET A 388 21.49 -8.18 -10.38
CA MET A 388 21.64 -7.53 -9.08
C MET A 388 20.73 -6.30 -8.99
N GLN A 389 20.20 -6.04 -7.81
CA GLN A 389 19.29 -4.90 -7.60
C GLN A 389 19.95 -3.56 -7.94
N SER A 390 21.24 -3.40 -7.63
CA SER A 390 22.05 -2.22 -8.01
C SER A 390 22.13 -2.03 -9.53
N GLU A 391 22.31 -3.11 -10.30
CA GLU A 391 22.29 -3.04 -11.78
C GLU A 391 20.91 -2.66 -12.32
N ALA A 392 19.83 -3.17 -11.69
CA ALA A 392 18.47 -2.81 -12.07
C ALA A 392 18.20 -1.31 -11.85
N ILE A 393 18.67 -0.76 -10.72
CA ILE A 393 18.63 0.69 -10.44
C ILE A 393 19.36 1.49 -11.54
N GLU A 394 20.58 1.09 -11.91
CA GLU A 394 21.31 1.75 -12.99
C GLU A 394 20.57 1.73 -14.33
N ILE A 395 19.93 0.60 -14.66
CA ILE A 395 19.15 0.47 -15.90
C ILE A 395 17.92 1.40 -15.85
N LEU A 396 17.23 1.49 -14.70
CA LEU A 396 16.12 2.44 -14.53
C LEU A 396 16.57 3.88 -14.73
N VAL A 397 17.70 4.28 -14.11
CA VAL A 397 18.28 5.63 -14.27
C VAL A 397 18.61 5.93 -15.73
N ARG A 398 19.21 4.99 -16.45
CA ARG A 398 19.50 5.15 -17.90
C ARG A 398 18.23 5.20 -18.77
N SER A 399 17.15 4.58 -18.34
CA SER A 399 15.87 4.53 -19.06
C SER A 399 14.95 5.71 -18.73
N ALA A 400 15.35 6.55 -17.78
CA ALA A 400 14.59 7.72 -17.34
C ALA A 400 14.38 8.73 -18.49
N GLY A 401 13.15 9.23 -18.63
CA GLY A 401 12.76 10.14 -19.73
C GLY A 401 12.41 9.44 -21.04
N THR A 402 12.64 8.13 -21.15
CA THR A 402 12.24 7.33 -22.31
C THR A 402 11.27 6.22 -21.90
N ALA A 403 11.75 5.14 -21.27
CA ALA A 403 10.89 4.03 -20.86
C ALA A 403 10.08 4.38 -19.61
N VAL A 404 10.67 5.08 -18.65
CA VAL A 404 10.09 5.38 -17.33
C VAL A 404 10.19 6.87 -17.01
N ASP A 405 9.29 7.33 -16.12
CA ASP A 405 9.22 8.72 -15.68
C ASP A 405 10.47 9.10 -14.87
N PRO A 406 11.23 10.15 -15.28
CA PRO A 406 12.47 10.52 -14.61
C PRO A 406 12.28 10.97 -13.15
N VAL A 407 11.14 11.60 -12.81
CA VAL A 407 10.85 12.02 -11.44
C VAL A 407 10.58 10.81 -10.56
N LEU A 408 9.81 9.85 -11.06
CA LEU A 408 9.49 8.62 -10.32
C LEU A 408 10.71 7.71 -10.15
N VAL A 409 11.59 7.63 -11.15
CA VAL A 409 12.87 6.92 -11.01
C VAL A 409 13.70 7.54 -9.89
N ARG A 410 13.75 8.86 -9.82
CA ARG A 410 14.47 9.55 -8.75
C ARG A 410 13.91 9.16 -7.38
N LEU A 411 12.60 9.29 -7.20
CA LEU A 411 11.95 8.90 -5.94
C LEU A 411 12.18 7.41 -5.62
N PHE A 412 12.21 6.56 -6.64
CA PHE A 412 12.49 5.14 -6.46
C PHE A 412 13.93 4.88 -5.99
N VAL A 413 14.91 5.64 -6.50
CA VAL A 413 16.30 5.59 -6.02
C VAL A 413 16.41 6.07 -4.57
N ILE A 414 15.66 7.10 -4.18
CA ILE A 414 15.61 7.54 -2.77
C ILE A 414 14.95 6.46 -1.89
N LEU A 415 13.89 5.82 -2.38
CA LEU A 415 13.16 4.77 -1.67
C LEU A 415 14.02 3.53 -1.42
N MET A 416 14.72 3.06 -2.45
CA MET A 416 15.48 1.81 -2.43
C MET A 416 16.92 2.00 -1.93
N GLY A 417 17.45 3.22 -1.98
CA GLY A 417 18.86 3.51 -1.77
C GLY A 417 19.72 3.13 -2.98
N ALA A 418 20.99 3.49 -2.92
CA ALA A 418 21.99 3.04 -3.89
C ALA A 418 22.28 1.54 -3.76
N PHE A 419 22.07 1.03 -2.55
CA PHE A 419 22.20 -0.38 -2.18
C PHE A 419 20.87 -0.84 -1.58
N PRO A 420 19.98 -1.46 -2.39
CA PRO A 420 18.66 -1.85 -1.93
C PRO A 420 18.68 -2.86 -0.77
N PRO A 421 17.62 -2.94 0.05
CA PRO A 421 17.51 -3.94 1.10
C PRO A 421 17.77 -5.35 0.57
N ARG A 422 18.41 -6.20 1.39
CA ARG A 422 18.84 -7.56 1.07
C ARG A 422 20.06 -7.65 0.14
N SER A 423 20.61 -6.54 -0.36
CA SER A 423 21.88 -6.59 -1.07
C SER A 423 23.00 -7.08 -0.14
N ILE A 424 23.81 -8.03 -0.59
CA ILE A 424 25.05 -8.40 0.11
C ILE A 424 26.12 -7.43 -0.33
N VAL A 425 26.80 -6.82 0.63
CA VAL A 425 27.80 -5.79 0.36
C VAL A 425 29.13 -6.09 1.05
N ARG A 426 30.21 -5.65 0.41
CA ARG A 426 31.55 -5.59 1.00
C ARG A 426 31.80 -4.17 1.50
N LEU A 427 32.16 -4.05 2.77
CA LEU A 427 32.52 -2.76 3.36
C LEU A 427 34.02 -2.42 3.09
N SER A 428 34.37 -1.15 3.27
CA SER A 428 35.77 -0.68 3.17
C SER A 428 36.70 -1.34 4.20
N SER A 429 36.11 -1.85 5.30
CA SER A 429 36.76 -2.66 6.32
C SER A 429 36.98 -4.13 5.94
N GLU A 430 36.65 -4.53 4.70
CA GLU A 430 36.63 -5.92 4.17
C GLU A 430 35.60 -6.85 4.84
N GLU A 431 34.75 -6.35 5.75
CA GLU A 431 33.62 -7.07 6.35
C GLU A 431 32.54 -7.32 5.29
N THR A 432 31.79 -8.43 5.44
CA THR A 432 30.60 -8.70 4.61
C THR A 432 29.36 -8.37 5.41
N ALA A 433 28.45 -7.64 4.80
CA ALA A 433 27.20 -7.23 5.43
C ALA A 433 26.01 -7.38 4.47
N ILE A 434 24.79 -7.39 5.05
CA ILE A 434 23.53 -7.35 4.33
C ILE A 434 22.89 -5.98 4.58
N VAL A 435 22.41 -5.34 3.53
CA VAL A 435 21.64 -4.08 3.66
C VAL A 435 20.30 -4.37 4.28
N VAL A 436 20.02 -3.72 5.42
CA VAL A 436 18.74 -3.84 6.16
C VAL A 436 17.75 -2.78 5.68
N SER A 437 18.19 -1.52 5.65
CA SER A 437 17.33 -0.41 5.19
C SER A 437 18.18 0.71 4.59
N PRO A 438 17.63 1.48 3.62
CA PRO A 438 18.30 2.67 3.12
C PRO A 438 18.31 3.77 4.19
N SER A 439 19.31 4.65 4.15
CA SER A 439 19.29 5.88 4.94
C SER A 439 18.43 6.94 4.24
N PRO A 440 17.51 7.62 4.96
CA PRO A 440 16.72 8.70 4.38
C PRO A 440 17.54 9.95 4.06
N HIS A 441 18.73 10.09 4.65
CA HIS A 441 19.61 11.26 4.50
C HIS A 441 20.71 11.07 3.47
N ASP A 442 21.21 9.84 3.33
CA ASP A 442 22.28 9.50 2.37
C ASP A 442 22.01 8.11 1.77
N PRO A 443 21.44 8.03 0.55
CA PRO A 443 21.16 6.76 -0.12
C PRO A 443 22.40 5.85 -0.31
N ALA A 444 23.61 6.39 -0.23
CA ALA A 444 24.86 5.62 -0.34
C ALA A 444 25.34 5.04 1.00
N ARG A 445 24.73 5.43 2.12
CA ARG A 445 25.10 5.01 3.48
C ARG A 445 23.94 4.33 4.20
N PRO A 446 23.58 3.09 3.79
CA PRO A 446 22.47 2.36 4.38
C PRO A 446 22.75 1.88 5.81
N VAL A 447 21.69 1.43 6.48
CA VAL A 447 21.84 0.55 7.65
C VAL A 447 22.19 -0.84 7.14
N VAL A 448 23.27 -1.42 7.66
CA VAL A 448 23.75 -2.74 7.27
C VAL A 448 23.85 -3.68 8.47
N ARG A 449 23.62 -4.96 8.25
CA ARG A 449 23.86 -6.04 9.20
C ARG A 449 25.16 -6.73 8.83
N ILE A 450 26.22 -6.53 9.62
CA ILE A 450 27.52 -7.18 9.42
C ILE A 450 27.37 -8.63 9.85
N ILE A 451 27.71 -9.56 8.96
CA ILE A 451 27.51 -11.01 9.15
C ILE A 451 28.84 -11.78 9.08
N ALA A 452 29.89 -11.20 8.49
CA ALA A 452 31.19 -11.83 8.44
C ALA A 452 32.32 -10.79 8.64
N SER A 453 33.36 -11.21 9.32
CA SER A 453 34.56 -10.43 9.56
C SER A 453 35.40 -10.21 8.28
N ALA A 454 36.38 -9.30 8.34
CA ALA A 454 37.33 -9.07 7.25
C ALA A 454 38.11 -10.32 6.83
N SER A 455 38.31 -11.30 7.72
CA SER A 455 38.91 -12.58 7.41
C SER A 455 37.98 -13.62 6.78
N GLY A 456 36.70 -13.27 6.59
CA GLY A 456 35.64 -14.14 6.00
C GLY A 456 34.99 -15.09 6.98
N GLY A 457 35.34 -15.08 8.27
CA GLY A 457 34.64 -15.86 9.29
C GLY A 457 33.28 -15.25 9.64
N MET A 458 32.23 -16.10 9.75
CA MET A 458 30.91 -15.66 10.22
C MET A 458 31.00 -15.15 11.65
N ILE A 459 30.26 -14.11 11.96
CA ILE A 459 30.17 -13.48 13.29
C ILE A 459 28.70 -13.38 13.71
N ASP A 460 28.44 -13.13 15.00
CA ASP A 460 27.11 -12.76 15.45
C ASP A 460 26.68 -11.48 14.73
N PRO A 461 25.49 -11.44 14.13
CA PRO A 461 25.05 -10.32 13.31
C PRO A 461 24.97 -9.02 14.13
N VAL A 462 25.55 -7.93 13.58
CA VAL A 462 25.56 -6.60 14.21
C VAL A 462 25.03 -5.57 13.21
N ASP A 463 23.98 -4.85 13.62
CA ASP A 463 23.42 -3.76 12.82
C ASP A 463 24.23 -2.47 13.01
N VAL A 464 24.60 -1.83 11.89
CA VAL A 464 25.38 -0.59 11.85
C VAL A 464 24.73 0.38 10.89
N ASP A 465 24.41 1.58 11.38
CA ASP A 465 23.98 2.70 10.52
C ASP A 465 25.22 3.38 9.93
N LEU A 466 25.44 3.20 8.62
CA LEU A 466 26.57 3.82 7.94
C LEU A 466 26.42 5.34 7.75
N SER A 467 25.24 5.90 7.97
CA SER A 467 25.01 7.35 7.94
C SER A 467 25.39 8.05 9.24
N ASP A 468 25.49 7.29 10.35
CA ASP A 468 26.02 7.77 11.62
C ASP A 468 27.57 7.65 11.62
N PRO A 469 28.33 8.75 11.67
CA PRO A 469 29.78 8.72 11.62
C PRO A 469 30.45 7.95 12.77
N GLU A 470 29.84 7.94 13.97
CA GLU A 470 30.36 7.23 15.14
C GLU A 470 30.11 5.72 15.01
N ALA A 471 28.89 5.33 14.65
CA ALA A 471 28.51 3.93 14.44
C ALA A 471 29.24 3.31 13.24
N ALA A 472 29.35 4.05 12.15
CA ALA A 472 30.05 3.62 10.94
C ALA A 472 31.55 3.37 11.18
N ALA A 473 32.19 4.13 12.09
CA ALA A 473 33.62 4.04 12.37
C ALA A 473 34.49 4.02 11.09
N GLY A 474 34.14 4.85 10.11
CA GLY A 474 34.82 4.95 8.81
C GLY A 474 34.48 3.86 7.79
N ARG A 475 33.48 3.00 8.08
CA ARG A 475 32.99 2.00 7.13
C ARG A 475 32.16 2.67 6.03
N GLU A 476 32.37 2.21 4.80
CA GLU A 476 31.56 2.58 3.63
C GLU A 476 31.29 1.33 2.79
N VAL A 477 30.21 1.32 2.01
CA VAL A 477 29.98 0.24 1.06
C VAL A 477 30.93 0.39 -0.11
N ARG A 478 31.76 -0.64 -0.36
CA ARG A 478 32.74 -0.69 -1.43
C ARG A 478 32.21 -1.36 -2.70
N ALA A 479 31.46 -2.44 -2.53
CA ALA A 479 30.90 -3.19 -3.66
C ALA A 479 29.68 -4.01 -3.24
N CYS A 480 28.75 -4.24 -4.18
CA CYS A 480 27.75 -5.30 -4.06
C CYS A 480 28.39 -6.64 -4.44
N LEU A 481 28.05 -7.68 -3.70
CA LEU A 481 28.49 -9.05 -3.97
C LEU A 481 27.36 -9.84 -4.63
N ASP A 482 27.73 -10.69 -5.59
CA ASP A 482 26.78 -11.64 -6.17
C ASP A 482 26.40 -12.70 -5.13
N PRO A 483 25.12 -12.86 -4.77
CA PRO A 483 24.68 -13.87 -3.80
C PRO A 483 25.14 -15.29 -4.16
N THR A 484 25.19 -15.61 -5.45
CA THR A 484 25.60 -16.96 -5.92
C THR A 484 27.08 -17.22 -5.67
N GLY A 485 27.89 -16.18 -5.55
CA GLY A 485 29.34 -16.29 -5.32
C GLY A 485 29.76 -16.38 -3.84
N VAL A 486 28.86 -16.05 -2.90
CA VAL A 486 29.21 -15.95 -1.46
C VAL A 486 28.58 -17.03 -0.58
N ASN A 487 27.75 -17.92 -1.13
CA ASN A 487 27.08 -19.02 -0.44
C ASN A 487 26.38 -18.58 0.88
N ILE A 488 25.75 -17.42 0.86
CA ILE A 488 25.01 -16.82 1.99
C ILE A 488 23.54 -16.82 1.61
N ASP A 489 22.69 -17.48 2.42
CA ASP A 489 21.24 -17.27 2.33
C ASP A 489 20.86 -16.04 3.17
N VAL A 490 20.45 -14.98 2.48
CA VAL A 490 20.04 -13.73 3.13
C VAL A 490 18.85 -13.92 4.08
N ALA A 491 18.01 -14.94 3.83
CA ALA A 491 16.83 -15.22 4.66
C ALA A 491 17.21 -15.67 6.09
N ASP A 492 18.41 -16.25 6.27
CA ASP A 492 18.90 -16.68 7.59
C ASP A 492 19.26 -15.50 8.51
N PHE A 493 19.38 -14.29 7.97
CA PHE A 493 19.87 -13.09 8.67
C PHE A 493 18.82 -11.96 8.76
N LEU A 494 17.62 -12.16 8.25
CA LEU A 494 16.48 -11.22 8.27
C LEU A 494 15.37 -11.77 9.14
#